data_dcfabe24f2f5ec146a8227b1ea820c46
#
_entry.id   dcfabe24f2f5ec146a8227b1ea820c46
#
_cell.length_a   1.000
_cell.length_b   1.000
_cell.length_c   1.000
_cell.angle_alpha   90.00
_cell.angle_beta   90.00
_cell.angle_gamma   90.00
#
_symmetry.space_group_name_H-M   'P 1'
#
loop_
_entity.id
_entity.type
_entity.pdbx_description
1 polymer ?
#
loop_
_entity_poly.entity_id
_entity_poly.type
_entity_poly.pdbx_seq_one_letter_code
_entity_poly.pdbx_strand_id
1 'polypeptide(L)'
;MNPVRSIKGLLLASGAFFAIAIFAATIFVVSRIYDRSVRDDAASDAIAFAELTFNSMFELMSTGWSRQQLEGFLRAIQKSVDSTQRQIDIYRGPKVNALFGEIAQKAPDAAIQRAFREGGQQHLEEGDLIRIVYPLRAQEVCLQCH
;
A
#
# COMPACT_ATOMS: atom_id res chain seq x y z
N MET A 1 -11.81 -53.87 28.10
CA MET A 1 -12.64 -52.87 28.80
C MET A 1 -12.49 -51.56 28.02
N ASN A 2 -13.57 -51.08 27.35
CA ASN A 2 -13.51 -49.86 26.55
C ASN A 2 -13.48 -48.64 27.48
N PRO A 3 -12.42 -47.80 27.48
CA PRO A 3 -12.29 -46.68 28.40
C PRO A 3 -13.32 -45.56 28.17
N VAL A 4 -14.06 -45.61 27.07
CA VAL A 4 -15.03 -44.59 26.67
C VAL A 4 -16.36 -44.67 27.47
N ARG A 5 -16.59 -45.77 28.22
CA ARG A 5 -17.86 -45.98 28.95
C ARG A 5 -17.87 -45.49 30.40
N SER A 6 -16.82 -44.90 30.91
CA SER A 6 -16.83 -44.26 32.24
C SER A 6 -17.30 -42.80 32.12
N ILE A 7 -18.24 -42.37 32.95
CA ILE A 7 -18.71 -40.99 33.04
C ILE A 7 -17.53 -40.01 33.17
N LYS A 8 -16.49 -40.41 33.92
CA LYS A 8 -15.26 -39.63 34.03
C LYS A 8 -14.51 -39.49 32.71
N GLY A 9 -14.45 -40.55 31.88
CA GLY A 9 -13.84 -40.52 30.56
C GLY A 9 -14.61 -39.61 29.59
N LEU A 10 -15.95 -39.63 29.64
CA LEU A 10 -16.79 -38.76 28.82
C LEU A 10 -16.61 -37.30 29.18
N LEU A 11 -16.56 -36.95 30.48
CA LEU A 11 -16.33 -35.58 30.96
C LEU A 11 -14.95 -35.06 30.57
N LEU A 12 -13.91 -35.89 30.69
CA LEU A 12 -12.56 -35.52 30.28
C LEU A 12 -12.46 -35.32 28.75
N ALA A 13 -13.09 -36.20 27.98
CA ALA A 13 -13.09 -36.08 26.51
C ALA A 13 -13.85 -34.83 26.04
N SER A 14 -15.03 -34.56 26.63
CA SER A 14 -15.78 -33.33 26.29
C SER A 14 -15.03 -32.08 26.71
N GLY A 15 -14.42 -32.04 27.89
CA GLY A 15 -13.62 -30.88 28.34
C GLY A 15 -12.42 -30.65 27.42
N ALA A 16 -11.70 -31.70 27.03
CA ALA A 16 -10.59 -31.59 26.09
C ALA A 16 -11.06 -31.09 24.71
N PHE A 17 -12.19 -31.58 24.21
CA PHE A 17 -12.77 -31.13 22.95
C PHE A 17 -13.11 -29.62 22.98
N PHE A 18 -13.78 -29.17 24.03
CA PHE A 18 -14.10 -27.72 24.16
C PHE A 18 -12.84 -26.87 24.30
N ALA A 19 -11.85 -27.31 25.05
CA ALA A 19 -10.59 -26.57 25.17
C ALA A 19 -9.87 -26.44 23.82
N ILE A 20 -9.81 -27.52 23.04
CA ILE A 20 -9.20 -27.50 21.69
C ILE A 20 -10.03 -26.58 20.76
N ALA A 21 -11.35 -26.66 20.80
CA ALA A 21 -12.22 -25.84 19.96
C ALA A 21 -12.06 -24.34 20.28
N ILE A 22 -12.03 -23.97 21.56
CA ILE A 22 -11.80 -22.59 21.99
C ILE A 22 -10.41 -22.11 21.55
N PHE A 23 -9.38 -22.93 21.74
CA PHE A 23 -8.02 -22.57 21.32
C PHE A 23 -7.91 -22.38 19.81
N ALA A 24 -8.49 -23.27 19.02
CA ALA A 24 -8.53 -23.15 17.56
C ALA A 24 -9.30 -21.88 17.11
N ALA A 25 -10.46 -21.61 17.73
CA ALA A 25 -11.23 -20.41 17.45
C ALA A 25 -10.44 -19.12 17.80
N THR A 26 -9.74 -19.13 18.92
CA THR A 26 -8.90 -17.99 19.34
C THR A 26 -7.78 -17.72 18.33
N ILE A 27 -7.05 -18.76 17.93
CA ILE A 27 -5.99 -18.64 16.92
C ILE A 27 -6.56 -18.09 15.62
N PHE A 28 -7.71 -18.63 15.17
CA PHE A 28 -8.34 -18.17 13.94
C PHE A 28 -8.73 -16.68 13.98
N VAL A 29 -9.35 -16.24 15.08
CA VAL A 29 -9.78 -14.85 15.26
C VAL A 29 -8.55 -13.93 15.34
N VAL A 30 -7.55 -14.27 16.14
CA VAL A 30 -6.33 -13.49 16.30
C VAL A 30 -5.59 -13.36 14.96
N SER A 31 -5.45 -14.45 14.21
CA SER A 31 -4.82 -14.43 12.89
C SER A 31 -5.55 -13.49 11.93
N ARG A 32 -6.88 -13.55 11.90
CA ARG A 32 -7.69 -12.67 11.04
C ARG A 32 -7.57 -11.19 11.40
N ILE A 33 -7.55 -10.87 12.71
CA ILE A 33 -7.36 -9.49 13.19
C ILE A 33 -5.96 -9.00 12.83
N TYR A 34 -4.95 -9.83 13.06
CA TYR A 34 -3.56 -9.49 12.77
C TYR A 34 -3.34 -9.23 11.28
N ASP A 35 -3.81 -10.12 10.40
CA ASP A 35 -3.70 -9.95 8.95
C ASP A 35 -4.33 -8.64 8.48
N ARG A 36 -5.51 -8.31 9.01
CA ARG A 36 -6.19 -7.06 8.66
C ARG A 36 -5.41 -5.84 9.15
N SER A 37 -4.96 -5.85 10.41
CA SER A 37 -4.18 -4.74 10.98
C SER A 37 -2.89 -4.48 10.20
N VAL A 38 -2.15 -5.54 9.85
CA VAL A 38 -0.91 -5.40 9.07
C VAL A 38 -1.18 -4.81 7.68
N ARG A 39 -2.28 -5.20 7.03
CA ARG A 39 -2.65 -4.65 5.72
C ARG A 39 -3.07 -3.18 5.80
N ASP A 40 -3.86 -2.81 6.80
CA ASP A 40 -4.30 -1.43 7.01
C ASP A 40 -3.10 -0.52 7.34
N ASP A 41 -2.18 -0.98 8.19
CA ASP A 41 -0.95 -0.26 8.52
C ASP A 41 -0.05 -0.09 7.29
N ALA A 42 0.14 -1.15 6.49
CA ALA A 42 0.93 -1.08 5.26
C ALA A 42 0.33 -0.12 4.23
N ALA A 43 -1.00 -0.07 4.11
CA ALA A 43 -1.69 0.87 3.23
C ALA A 43 -1.51 2.32 3.71
N SER A 44 -1.66 2.56 5.01
CA SER A 44 -1.45 3.88 5.63
C SER A 44 -0.02 4.38 5.43
N ASP A 45 0.97 3.52 5.67
CA ASP A 45 2.38 3.82 5.45
C ASP A 45 2.67 4.17 3.99
N ALA A 46 2.09 3.43 3.04
CA ALA A 46 2.27 3.69 1.62
C ALA A 46 1.72 5.07 1.20
N ILE A 47 0.56 5.46 1.75
CA ILE A 47 -0.03 6.79 1.51
C ILE A 47 0.86 7.88 2.11
N ALA A 48 1.25 7.74 3.36
CA ALA A 48 2.12 8.72 4.03
C ALA A 48 3.45 8.89 3.29
N PHE A 49 4.00 7.79 2.78
CA PHE A 49 5.22 7.82 1.98
C PHE A 49 5.01 8.53 0.62
N ALA A 50 3.88 8.31 -0.05
CA ALA A 50 3.55 8.99 -1.29
C ALA A 50 3.40 10.51 -1.08
N GLU A 51 2.72 10.93 -0.01
CA GLU A 51 2.55 12.34 0.36
C GLU A 51 3.89 13.00 0.71
N LEU A 52 4.72 12.34 1.50
CA LEU A 52 6.05 12.83 1.85
C LEU A 52 6.92 13.01 0.60
N THR A 53 6.91 12.02 -0.30
CA THR A 53 7.65 12.08 -1.56
C THR A 53 7.18 13.24 -2.42
N PHE A 54 5.87 13.42 -2.55
CA PHE A 54 5.30 14.53 -3.31
C PHE A 54 5.66 15.89 -2.70
N ASN A 55 5.49 16.07 -1.40
CA ASN A 55 5.81 17.32 -0.72
C ASN A 55 7.29 17.67 -0.86
N SER A 56 8.17 16.66 -0.76
CA SER A 56 9.60 16.86 -0.99
C SER A 56 9.90 17.26 -2.43
N MET A 57 9.28 16.60 -3.41
CA MET A 57 9.41 16.98 -4.82
C MET A 57 8.88 18.40 -5.09
N PHE A 58 7.75 18.74 -4.49
CA PHE A 58 7.14 20.06 -4.65
C PHE A 58 8.07 21.15 -4.11
N GLU A 59 8.64 20.97 -2.92
CA GLU A 59 9.59 21.89 -2.34
C GLU A 59 10.85 22.08 -3.22
N LEU A 60 11.38 20.97 -3.75
CA LEU A 60 12.52 21.01 -4.65
C LEU A 60 12.20 21.74 -5.97
N MET A 61 11.01 21.53 -6.53
CA MET A 61 10.56 22.25 -7.72
C MET A 61 10.38 23.74 -7.44
N SER A 62 9.84 24.12 -6.29
CA SER A 62 9.62 25.53 -5.92
C SER A 62 10.93 26.31 -5.70
N THR A 63 12.00 25.61 -5.34
CA THR A 63 13.36 26.19 -5.20
C THR A 63 14.14 26.27 -6.52
N GLY A 64 13.50 25.91 -7.65
CA GLY A 64 14.09 26.06 -8.97
C GLY A 64 15.06 24.96 -9.40
N TRP A 65 14.89 23.75 -8.87
CA TRP A 65 15.69 22.59 -9.28
C TRP A 65 15.50 22.27 -10.76
N SER A 66 16.62 21.93 -11.40
CA SER A 66 16.58 21.46 -12.78
C SER A 66 15.94 20.08 -12.88
N ARG A 67 15.40 19.76 -14.05
CA ARG A 67 14.85 18.44 -14.36
C ARG A 67 15.83 17.30 -14.00
N GLN A 68 17.11 17.47 -14.30
CA GLN A 68 18.14 16.46 -14.02
C GLN A 68 18.34 16.22 -12.51
N GLN A 69 18.27 17.27 -11.71
CA GLN A 69 18.34 17.15 -10.25
C GLN A 69 17.13 16.42 -9.68
N LEU A 70 15.93 16.75 -10.18
CA LEU A 70 14.70 16.06 -9.78
C LEU A 70 14.73 14.56 -10.15
N GLU A 71 15.17 14.21 -11.35
CA GLU A 71 15.34 12.83 -11.77
C GLU A 71 16.38 12.09 -10.90
N GLY A 72 17.45 12.76 -10.50
CA GLY A 72 18.44 12.24 -9.56
C GLY A 72 17.85 11.93 -8.18
N PHE A 73 17.04 12.84 -7.66
CA PHE A 73 16.32 12.67 -6.40
C PHE A 73 15.35 11.48 -6.45
N LEU A 74 14.56 11.37 -7.53
CA LEU A 74 13.63 10.24 -7.69
C LEU A 74 14.35 8.88 -7.76
N ARG A 75 15.50 8.81 -8.48
CA ARG A 75 16.32 7.59 -8.50
C ARG A 75 16.89 7.25 -7.13
N ALA A 76 17.27 8.25 -6.33
CA ALA A 76 17.76 8.03 -4.97
C ALA A 76 16.66 7.47 -4.06
N ILE A 77 15.45 8.02 -4.13
CA ILE A 77 14.28 7.49 -3.39
C ILE A 77 14.02 6.04 -3.81
N GLN A 78 13.91 5.78 -5.10
CA GLN A 78 13.63 4.43 -5.61
C GLN A 78 14.67 3.41 -5.12
N LYS A 79 15.95 3.74 -5.18
CA LYS A 79 17.03 2.90 -4.66
C LYS A 79 16.92 2.64 -3.16
N SER A 80 16.47 3.63 -2.38
CA SER A 80 16.28 3.48 -0.92
C SER A 80 15.09 2.58 -0.61
N VAL A 81 14.06 2.63 -1.43
CA VAL A 81 12.84 1.84 -1.26
C VAL A 81 13.04 0.39 -1.70
N ASP A 82 13.77 0.15 -2.79
CA ASP A 82 14.10 -1.21 -3.27
C ASP A 82 14.77 -2.08 -2.20
N SER A 83 15.54 -1.47 -1.29
CA SER A 83 16.17 -2.17 -0.17
C SER A 83 15.18 -2.69 0.87
N THR A 84 13.92 -2.23 0.86
CA THR A 84 12.87 -2.55 1.84
C THR A 84 11.75 -3.43 1.27
N GLN A 85 11.95 -4.07 0.12
CA GLN A 85 10.91 -4.84 -0.62
C GLN A 85 9.68 -3.99 -0.98
N ARG A 86 9.85 -2.69 -1.06
CA ARG A 86 8.82 -1.74 -1.50
C ARG A 86 9.18 -1.25 -2.89
N GLN A 87 8.18 -0.92 -3.68
CA GLN A 87 8.36 -0.31 -4.99
C GLN A 87 7.53 0.96 -5.07
N ILE A 88 8.11 2.01 -5.65
CA ILE A 88 7.41 3.25 -5.97
C ILE A 88 7.56 3.54 -7.45
N ASP A 89 6.45 3.74 -8.14
CA ASP A 89 6.42 4.18 -9.53
C ASP A 89 5.65 5.51 -9.59
N ILE A 90 6.20 6.49 -10.29
CA ILE A 90 5.58 7.81 -10.46
C ILE A 90 5.13 7.95 -11.90
N TYR A 91 3.85 8.28 -12.10
CA TYR A 91 3.23 8.46 -13.40
C TYR A 91 2.78 9.91 -13.59
N ARG A 92 3.12 10.48 -14.73
CA ARG A 92 2.62 11.79 -15.14
C ARG A 92 1.29 11.62 -15.87
N GLY A 93 0.33 12.44 -15.48
CA GLY A 93 -0.98 12.46 -16.12
C GLY A 93 -0.94 13.06 -17.53
N PRO A 94 -1.94 12.76 -18.38
CA PRO A 94 -1.98 13.22 -19.77
C PRO A 94 -1.90 14.75 -19.91
N LYS A 95 -2.55 15.49 -19.00
CA LYS A 95 -2.52 16.97 -19.02
C LYS A 95 -1.11 17.51 -18.78
N VAL A 96 -0.36 16.89 -17.85
CA VAL A 96 1.02 17.31 -17.55
C VAL A 96 1.94 16.98 -18.72
N ASN A 97 1.76 15.80 -19.34
CA ASN A 97 2.53 15.44 -20.54
C ASN A 97 2.25 16.37 -21.73
N ALA A 98 1.01 16.80 -21.92
CA ALA A 98 0.66 17.75 -22.97
C ALA A 98 1.32 19.12 -22.79
N LEU A 99 1.52 19.58 -21.55
CA LEU A 99 2.12 20.87 -21.24
C LEU A 99 3.65 20.84 -21.22
N PHE A 100 4.25 19.76 -20.73
CA PHE A 100 5.70 19.67 -20.41
C PHE A 100 6.45 18.59 -21.20
N GLY A 101 5.78 18.00 -22.20
CA GLY A 101 6.32 16.91 -22.99
C GLY A 101 6.26 15.55 -22.28
N GLU A 102 6.34 14.50 -23.06
CA GLU A 102 6.33 13.13 -22.57
C GLU A 102 7.65 12.77 -21.90
N ILE A 103 7.54 11.89 -20.89
CA ILE A 103 8.70 11.25 -20.24
C ILE A 103 8.65 9.74 -20.49
N ALA A 104 9.80 9.10 -20.46
CA ALA A 104 9.87 7.64 -20.47
C ALA A 104 9.26 7.10 -19.17
N GLN A 105 8.08 6.53 -19.26
CA GLN A 105 7.38 5.88 -18.14
C GLN A 105 6.74 4.58 -18.64
N LYS A 106 6.50 3.66 -17.71
CA LYS A 106 5.74 2.44 -18.03
C LYS A 106 4.34 2.81 -18.48
N ALA A 107 3.73 1.99 -19.35
CA ALA A 107 2.35 2.20 -19.74
C ALA A 107 1.43 2.12 -18.49
N PRO A 108 0.54 3.13 -18.27
CA PRO A 108 -0.37 3.11 -17.14
C PRO A 108 -1.40 1.99 -17.31
N ASP A 109 -1.55 1.15 -16.30
CA ASP A 109 -2.55 0.11 -16.25
C ASP A 109 -3.97 0.65 -15.96
N ALA A 110 -4.95 -0.24 -15.88
CA ALA A 110 -6.35 0.13 -15.69
C ALA A 110 -6.61 0.90 -14.38
N ALA A 111 -5.88 0.57 -13.29
CA ALA A 111 -6.02 1.25 -12.01
C ALA A 111 -5.45 2.68 -12.06
N ILE A 112 -4.27 2.85 -12.66
CA ILE A 112 -3.66 4.17 -12.87
C ILE A 112 -4.54 5.03 -13.80
N GLN A 113 -5.05 4.45 -14.90
CA GLN A 113 -5.96 5.16 -15.79
C GLN A 113 -7.26 5.58 -15.10
N ARG A 114 -7.79 4.74 -14.21
CA ARG A 114 -8.97 5.07 -13.41
C ARG A 114 -8.66 6.22 -12.45
N ALA A 115 -7.53 6.17 -11.74
CA ALA A 115 -7.10 7.24 -10.87
C ALA A 115 -6.95 8.59 -11.61
N PHE A 116 -6.43 8.59 -12.84
CA PHE A 116 -6.37 9.79 -13.68
C PHE A 116 -7.75 10.33 -14.08
N ARG A 117 -8.72 9.47 -14.36
CA ARG A 117 -10.08 9.90 -14.76
C ARG A 117 -10.91 10.36 -13.58
N GLU A 118 -10.90 9.60 -12.50
CA GLU A 118 -11.81 9.77 -11.36
C GLU A 118 -11.16 10.60 -10.24
N GLY A 119 -9.82 10.63 -10.21
CA GLY A 119 -9.04 11.33 -9.18
C GLY A 119 -9.20 10.71 -7.79
N GLY A 120 -9.65 9.45 -7.72
CA GLY A 120 -9.81 8.69 -6.49
C GLY A 120 -8.62 7.77 -6.25
N GLN A 121 -8.30 7.56 -4.99
CA GLN A 121 -7.33 6.57 -4.56
C GLN A 121 -7.81 5.15 -4.91
N GLN A 122 -6.90 4.29 -5.36
CA GLN A 122 -7.19 2.90 -5.65
C GLN A 122 -6.38 2.00 -4.72
N HIS A 123 -7.05 1.06 -4.07
CA HIS A 123 -6.44 0.00 -3.28
C HIS A 123 -6.59 -1.31 -4.05
N LEU A 124 -5.48 -1.99 -4.28
CA LEU A 124 -5.43 -3.25 -5.01
C LEU A 124 -4.68 -4.27 -4.15
N GLU A 125 -5.27 -5.43 -4.01
CA GLU A 125 -4.65 -6.57 -3.35
C GLU A 125 -4.31 -7.62 -4.43
N GLU A 126 -3.03 -7.87 -4.62
CA GLU A 126 -2.52 -8.84 -5.59
C GLU A 126 -1.74 -9.92 -4.82
N GLY A 127 -2.47 -10.92 -4.28
CA GLY A 127 -1.89 -11.94 -3.39
C GLY A 127 -1.38 -11.33 -2.09
N ASP A 128 -0.08 -11.44 -1.84
CA ASP A 128 0.58 -10.87 -0.64
C ASP A 128 1.03 -9.41 -0.86
N LEU A 129 0.82 -8.86 -2.04
CA LEU A 129 1.19 -7.49 -2.38
C LEU A 129 0.00 -6.55 -2.19
N ILE A 130 0.23 -5.45 -1.49
CA ILE A 130 -0.70 -4.33 -1.40
C ILE A 130 -0.18 -3.23 -2.31
N ARG A 131 -1.00 -2.84 -3.29
CA ARG A 131 -0.70 -1.76 -4.22
C ARG A 131 -1.64 -0.60 -4.00
N ILE A 132 -1.07 0.57 -3.75
CA ILE A 132 -1.81 1.83 -3.60
C ILE A 132 -1.53 2.71 -4.81
N VAL A 133 -2.57 3.13 -5.51
CA VAL A 133 -2.48 4.20 -6.52
C VAL A 133 -3.02 5.47 -5.89
N TYR A 134 -2.11 6.42 -5.64
CA TYR A 134 -2.43 7.68 -4.98
C TYR A 134 -2.38 8.84 -5.99
N PRO A 135 -3.52 9.41 -6.38
CA PRO A 135 -3.56 10.51 -7.33
C PRO A 135 -3.18 11.82 -6.66
N LEU A 136 -2.14 12.45 -7.16
CA LEU A 136 -1.72 13.78 -6.74
C LEU A 136 -2.39 14.82 -7.64
N ARG A 137 -3.21 15.67 -7.06
CA ARG A 137 -3.89 16.74 -7.79
C ARG A 137 -3.06 18.03 -7.72
N ALA A 138 -2.92 18.70 -8.84
CA ALA A 138 -2.35 20.04 -8.85
C ALA A 138 -3.21 20.95 -7.96
N GLN A 139 -2.57 21.65 -7.06
CA GLN A 139 -3.16 22.68 -6.20
C GLN A 139 -2.96 24.06 -6.84
N GLU A 140 -3.64 25.09 -6.35
CA GLU A 140 -3.50 26.47 -6.86
C GLU A 140 -2.05 26.94 -6.83
N VAL A 141 -1.28 26.55 -5.82
CA VAL A 141 0.14 26.87 -5.72
C VAL A 141 0.97 26.26 -6.86
N CYS A 142 0.56 25.11 -7.42
CA CYS A 142 1.22 24.51 -8.58
C CYS A 142 1.00 25.35 -9.86
N LEU A 143 -0.11 26.06 -9.95
CA LEU A 143 -0.47 26.91 -11.09
C LEU A 143 0.32 28.24 -11.13
N GLN A 144 1.10 28.53 -10.09
CA GLN A 144 1.95 29.73 -10.07
C GLN A 144 3.22 29.57 -10.91
N CYS A 145 3.63 28.32 -11.16
CA CYS A 145 4.82 27.98 -11.94
C CYS A 145 4.49 27.30 -13.28
N HIS A 146 3.23 26.91 -13.47
CA HIS A 146 2.80 26.11 -14.62
C HIS A 146 1.56 26.67 -15.29
#